data_fad5bb73fa0ec4fc814673ec73996e7a
#
_entry.id   fad5bb73fa0ec4fc814673ec73996e7a
#
_cell.length_a   1.000
_cell.length_b   1.000
_cell.length_c   1.000
_cell.angle_alpha   90.00
_cell.angle_beta   90.00
_cell.angle_gamma   90.00
#
_symmetry.space_group_name_H-M   'P 1'
#
loop_
_entity.id
_entity.type
_entity.pdbx_description
1 polymer ?
#
loop_
_entity_poly.entity_id
_entity_poly.type
_entity_poly.pdbx_seq_one_letter_code
_entity_poly.pdbx_strand_id
1 'polypeptide(L)'
;MAPAPASLPPTAPASRARTRLRRGLTALLLAVTLAVLPAMLPPAVTAQPAPQRADLVARVVISLLGYARWPVERDPVRLCVDHASRYAARLKEGGTLANGRTVQTRQVDVLADMLHPACDALYVGTMNEPRRKRLSAELTGRPVLVIAEEDFECEVGSMFCLNIRDNQVSFRVNLDALARSGVHMHPGVLQLGRRKGAPS
;
A
#
# COMPACT_ATOMS: atom_id res chain seq x y z
N MET A 1 82.69 9.71 -71.74
CA MET A 1 82.66 10.96 -70.98
C MET A 1 81.19 11.40 -70.85
N ALA A 2 80.59 11.16 -69.78
CA ALA A 2 79.24 11.63 -69.48
C ALA A 2 79.21 12.09 -68.00
N PRO A 3 78.65 13.24 -67.71
CA PRO A 3 78.64 13.75 -66.34
C PRO A 3 77.46 13.17 -65.54
N ALA A 4 77.67 13.03 -64.29
CA ALA A 4 76.72 12.51 -63.29
C ALA A 4 75.62 13.54 -62.94
N PRO A 5 74.42 13.12 -62.56
CA PRO A 5 73.37 14.02 -62.11
C PRO A 5 73.46 14.32 -60.64
N ALA A 6 73.06 15.55 -60.28
CA ALA A 6 73.04 16.10 -58.90
C ALA A 6 71.91 15.53 -58.04
N SER A 7 72.23 15.26 -56.79
CA SER A 7 71.30 14.83 -55.77
C SER A 7 70.52 16.00 -55.12
N LEU A 8 69.19 15.86 -55.03
CA LEU A 8 68.31 16.79 -54.33
C LEU A 8 68.19 16.41 -52.81
N PRO A 9 68.04 17.39 -51.94
CA PRO A 9 67.89 17.12 -50.52
C PRO A 9 66.47 16.67 -50.14
N PRO A 10 66.31 15.93 -49.01
CA PRO A 10 65.01 15.43 -48.58
C PRO A 10 64.17 16.51 -47.90
N THR A 11 62.92 16.61 -48.29
CA THR A 11 61.91 17.44 -47.68
C THR A 11 61.41 16.85 -46.35
N ALA A 12 61.44 17.64 -45.30
CA ALA A 12 61.00 17.28 -43.93
C ALA A 12 59.47 17.11 -43.82
N PRO A 13 58.95 16.20 -43.01
CA PRO A 13 57.49 16.00 -42.87
C PRO A 13 56.91 16.95 -41.83
N ALA A 14 56.18 17.95 -42.26
CA ALA A 14 55.40 18.85 -41.44
C ALA A 14 53.95 18.34 -41.28
N SER A 15 53.70 17.27 -40.54
CA SER A 15 52.30 16.87 -40.31
C SER A 15 51.97 16.19 -38.93
N ARG A 16 52.94 16.10 -38.03
CA ARG A 16 52.65 15.40 -36.72
C ARG A 16 52.08 16.29 -35.63
N ALA A 17 52.10 17.60 -35.74
CA ALA A 17 51.62 18.52 -34.70
C ALA A 17 50.08 18.72 -34.74
N ARG A 18 49.47 18.70 -35.95
CA ARG A 18 48.00 18.93 -36.06
C ARG A 18 47.13 17.74 -35.64
N THR A 19 47.65 16.52 -35.70
CA THR A 19 46.88 15.31 -35.33
C THR A 19 46.77 15.13 -33.82
N ARG A 20 47.76 15.60 -33.06
CA ARG A 20 47.74 15.50 -31.57
C ARG A 20 46.77 16.50 -30.97
N LEU A 21 46.60 17.69 -31.53
CA LEU A 21 45.69 18.70 -31.01
C LEU A 21 44.20 18.29 -31.25
N ARG A 22 43.89 17.67 -32.39
CA ARG A 22 42.54 17.19 -32.69
C ARG A 22 42.14 16.01 -31.81
N ARG A 23 43.06 15.09 -31.45
CA ARG A 23 42.81 13.96 -30.53
C ARG A 23 42.60 14.41 -29.11
N GLY A 24 43.28 15.46 -28.65
CA GLY A 24 43.06 16.04 -27.31
C GLY A 24 41.71 16.73 -27.20
N LEU A 25 41.27 17.46 -28.22
CA LEU A 25 39.96 18.14 -28.19
C LEU A 25 38.78 17.16 -28.22
N THR A 26 38.86 16.09 -29.02
CA THR A 26 37.79 15.07 -29.09
C THR A 26 37.70 14.24 -27.80
N ALA A 27 38.85 13.95 -27.14
CA ALA A 27 38.87 13.27 -25.86
C ALA A 27 38.27 14.14 -24.73
N LEU A 28 38.51 15.44 -24.72
CA LEU A 28 37.97 16.38 -23.75
C LEU A 28 36.43 16.56 -23.92
N LEU A 29 35.96 16.63 -25.15
CA LEU A 29 34.52 16.74 -25.45
C LEU A 29 33.75 15.44 -25.07
N LEU A 30 34.34 14.26 -25.27
CA LEU A 30 33.77 12.99 -24.88
C LEU A 30 33.74 12.83 -23.35
N ALA A 31 34.74 13.32 -22.64
CA ALA A 31 34.77 13.27 -21.16
C ALA A 31 33.71 14.19 -20.54
N VAL A 32 33.44 15.37 -21.10
CA VAL A 32 32.43 16.31 -20.62
C VAL A 32 31.01 15.81 -20.87
N THR A 33 30.75 15.11 -22.00
CA THR A 33 29.42 14.56 -22.29
C THR A 33 29.09 13.35 -21.38
N LEU A 34 30.08 12.57 -20.95
CA LEU A 34 29.84 11.45 -20.02
C LEU A 34 29.56 11.90 -18.60
N ALA A 35 30.04 13.09 -18.19
CA ALA A 35 29.85 13.62 -16.84
C ALA A 35 28.48 14.29 -16.61
N VAL A 36 27.76 14.67 -17.68
CA VAL A 36 26.47 15.39 -17.57
C VAL A 36 25.26 14.43 -17.68
N LEU A 37 25.44 13.17 -18.12
CA LEU A 37 24.35 12.21 -18.29
C LEU A 37 23.72 11.66 -17.00
N PRO A 38 24.35 11.60 -15.81
CA PRO A 38 23.68 11.07 -14.62
C PRO A 38 22.70 12.02 -13.94
N ALA A 39 22.59 13.28 -14.36
CA ALA A 39 21.72 14.26 -13.68
C ALA A 39 20.26 14.28 -14.12
N MET A 40 19.89 13.46 -15.11
CA MET A 40 18.52 13.40 -15.67
C MET A 40 17.77 12.10 -15.35
N LEU A 41 18.22 11.29 -14.38
CA LEU A 41 17.37 10.20 -13.88
C LEU A 41 16.22 10.82 -13.08
N PRO A 42 14.95 10.56 -13.47
CA PRO A 42 13.83 10.98 -12.63
C PRO A 42 13.99 10.33 -11.25
N PRO A 43 13.61 11.03 -10.17
CA PRO A 43 13.65 10.45 -8.84
C PRO A 43 12.85 9.14 -8.90
N ALA A 44 13.49 8.03 -8.56
CA ALA A 44 12.80 6.75 -8.44
C ALA A 44 11.67 6.96 -7.43
N VAL A 45 10.42 6.88 -7.90
CA VAL A 45 9.25 6.84 -7.03
C VAL A 45 9.39 5.54 -6.22
N THR A 46 9.99 5.63 -5.06
CA THR A 46 10.08 4.52 -4.13
C THR A 46 8.66 4.24 -3.67
N ALA A 47 8.06 3.18 -4.23
CA ALA A 47 6.81 2.64 -3.72
C ALA A 47 7.00 2.38 -2.23
N GLN A 48 6.18 3.05 -1.38
CA GLN A 48 6.30 2.89 0.08
C GLN A 48 6.14 1.42 0.46
N PRO A 49 6.98 0.91 1.37
CA PRO A 49 6.95 -0.51 1.73
C PRO A 49 5.58 -0.94 2.23
N ALA A 50 5.14 -2.13 1.82
CA ALA A 50 3.91 -2.77 2.31
C ALA A 50 3.73 -2.75 3.85
N PRO A 51 4.77 -2.82 4.70
CA PRO A 51 4.67 -2.68 6.15
C PRO A 51 3.97 -1.40 6.61
N GLN A 52 4.23 -0.26 5.96
CA GLN A 52 3.66 1.03 6.38
C GLN A 52 2.14 1.09 6.17
N ARG A 53 1.62 0.49 5.08
CA ARG A 53 0.17 0.39 4.86
C ARG A 53 -0.50 -0.53 5.88
N ALA A 54 0.14 -1.65 6.22
CA ALA A 54 -0.37 -2.56 7.23
C ALA A 54 -0.46 -1.90 8.62
N ASP A 55 0.50 -1.04 8.99
CA ASP A 55 0.45 -0.27 10.23
C ASP A 55 -0.71 0.74 10.24
N LEU A 56 -0.93 1.43 9.10
CA LEU A 56 -2.05 2.37 8.95
C LEU A 56 -3.40 1.65 9.06
N VAL A 57 -3.53 0.51 8.37
CA VAL A 57 -4.73 -0.34 8.42
C VAL A 57 -4.99 -0.81 9.85
N ALA A 58 -3.98 -1.35 10.53
CA ALA A 58 -4.14 -1.83 11.91
C ALA A 58 -4.63 -0.72 12.84
N ARG A 59 -4.04 0.48 12.76
CA ARG A 59 -4.50 1.63 13.57
C ARG A 59 -5.96 1.98 13.31
N VAL A 60 -6.40 1.99 12.05
CA VAL A 60 -7.78 2.31 11.71
C VAL A 60 -8.72 1.21 12.20
N VAL A 61 -8.40 -0.07 11.96
CA VAL A 61 -9.24 -1.20 12.38
C VAL A 61 -9.37 -1.25 13.89
N ILE A 62 -8.26 -1.18 14.64
CA ILE A 62 -8.28 -1.17 16.11
C ILE A 62 -9.09 0.03 16.63
N SER A 63 -8.97 1.20 15.99
CA SER A 63 -9.80 2.36 16.36
C SER A 63 -11.28 2.09 16.09
N LEU A 64 -11.67 1.51 14.96
CA LEU A 64 -13.06 1.16 14.65
C LEU A 64 -13.64 0.19 15.69
N LEU A 65 -12.87 -0.85 16.07
CA LEU A 65 -13.28 -1.80 17.12
C LEU A 65 -13.50 -1.10 18.47
N GLY A 66 -12.74 -0.06 18.78
CA GLY A 66 -12.91 0.74 20.00
C GLY A 66 -14.27 1.48 20.10
N TYR A 67 -14.85 1.82 18.93
CA TYR A 67 -16.17 2.48 18.85
C TYR A 67 -17.34 1.48 18.75
N ALA A 68 -17.06 0.20 18.50
CA ALA A 68 -18.09 -0.82 18.37
C ALA A 68 -18.57 -1.31 19.74
N ARG A 69 -19.86 -1.63 19.83
CA ARG A 69 -20.54 -2.23 20.97
C ARG A 69 -21.38 -3.40 20.48
N TRP A 70 -21.13 -4.55 21.04
CA TRP A 70 -21.84 -5.78 20.72
C TRP A 70 -22.95 -6.03 21.74
N PRO A 71 -24.03 -6.74 21.38
CA PRO A 71 -25.07 -7.15 22.33
C PRO A 71 -24.52 -7.95 23.52
N VAL A 72 -23.46 -8.71 23.26
CA VAL A 72 -22.70 -9.43 24.29
C VAL A 72 -21.25 -8.94 24.22
N GLU A 73 -20.87 -8.14 25.20
CA GLU A 73 -19.50 -7.64 25.31
C GLU A 73 -18.55 -8.74 25.77
N ARG A 74 -17.39 -8.83 25.11
CA ARG A 74 -16.34 -9.79 25.43
C ARG A 74 -14.99 -9.11 25.61
N ASP A 75 -14.17 -9.68 26.46
CA ASP A 75 -12.76 -9.38 26.57
C ASP A 75 -12.00 -10.72 26.63
N PRO A 76 -11.18 -11.02 25.62
CA PRO A 76 -10.82 -10.22 24.45
C PRO A 76 -11.93 -10.10 23.40
N VAL A 77 -11.89 -9.02 22.61
CA VAL A 77 -12.64 -8.90 21.35
C VAL A 77 -12.00 -9.83 20.31
N ARG A 78 -12.77 -10.69 19.71
CA ARG A 78 -12.27 -11.70 18.75
C ARG A 78 -12.33 -11.18 17.33
N LEU A 79 -11.18 -10.79 16.81
CA LEU A 79 -11.00 -10.35 15.43
C LEU A 79 -10.60 -11.54 14.55
N CYS A 80 -11.46 -11.93 13.64
CA CYS A 80 -11.12 -12.89 12.58
C CYS A 80 -10.58 -12.17 11.37
N VAL A 81 -9.51 -12.69 10.78
CA VAL A 81 -8.82 -12.12 9.62
C VAL A 81 -8.80 -13.13 8.50
N ASP A 82 -9.43 -12.79 7.38
CA ASP A 82 -9.42 -13.62 6.17
C ASP A 82 -7.99 -13.81 5.65
N HIS A 83 -7.64 -15.05 5.28
CA HIS A 83 -6.35 -15.40 4.68
C HIS A 83 -6.04 -14.59 3.40
N ALA A 84 -7.07 -14.18 2.65
CA ALA A 84 -6.94 -13.40 1.43
C ALA A 84 -6.63 -11.91 1.67
N SER A 85 -6.60 -11.46 2.93
CA SER A 85 -6.32 -10.05 3.28
C SER A 85 -4.88 -9.66 2.99
N ARG A 86 -4.69 -8.58 2.21
CA ARG A 86 -3.38 -8.10 1.78
C ARG A 86 -2.65 -7.29 2.85
N TYR A 87 -3.40 -6.47 3.61
CA TYR A 87 -2.82 -5.50 4.54
C TYR A 87 -2.99 -5.89 6.02
N ALA A 88 -3.28 -7.16 6.30
CA ALA A 88 -3.57 -7.66 7.63
C ALA A 88 -2.33 -8.02 8.48
N ALA A 89 -1.10 -7.85 7.98
CA ALA A 89 0.11 -8.33 8.65
C ALA A 89 0.19 -7.87 10.12
N ARG A 90 -0.09 -6.60 10.39
CA ARG A 90 -0.06 -6.02 11.75
C ARG A 90 -1.29 -6.34 12.58
N LEU A 91 -2.44 -6.63 11.95
CA LEU A 91 -3.64 -7.07 12.67
C LEU A 91 -3.48 -8.44 13.34
N LYS A 92 -2.61 -9.29 12.79
CA LYS A 92 -2.34 -10.63 13.35
C LYS A 92 -1.72 -10.59 14.75
N GLU A 93 -1.10 -9.48 15.11
CA GLU A 93 -0.51 -9.27 16.43
C GLU A 93 -1.55 -8.94 17.51
N GLY A 94 -2.80 -8.66 17.09
CA GLY A 94 -3.84 -8.17 18.01
C GLY A 94 -3.60 -6.73 18.42
N GLY A 95 -4.06 -6.36 19.60
CA GLY A 95 -3.87 -5.01 20.12
C GLY A 95 -4.71 -4.72 21.36
N THR A 96 -4.65 -3.45 21.80
CA THR A 96 -5.46 -2.94 22.90
C THR A 96 -6.33 -1.79 22.42
N LEU A 97 -7.60 -1.82 22.74
CA LEU A 97 -8.57 -0.77 22.44
C LEU A 97 -8.40 0.42 23.40
N ALA A 98 -8.86 1.59 23.00
CA ALA A 98 -8.80 2.80 23.83
C ALA A 98 -9.52 2.66 25.19
N ASN A 99 -10.48 1.73 25.31
CA ASN A 99 -11.21 1.41 26.54
C ASN A 99 -10.53 0.32 27.40
N GLY A 100 -9.31 -0.10 27.07
CA GLY A 100 -8.51 -1.10 27.80
C GLY A 100 -8.79 -2.55 27.43
N ARG A 101 -9.88 -2.86 26.69
CA ARG A 101 -10.12 -4.24 26.22
C ARG A 101 -9.04 -4.68 25.24
N THR A 102 -8.71 -5.97 25.26
CA THR A 102 -7.75 -6.56 24.34
C THR A 102 -8.43 -7.06 23.06
N VAL A 103 -7.67 -7.15 21.98
CA VAL A 103 -8.10 -7.75 20.71
C VAL A 103 -7.27 -9.00 20.47
N GLN A 104 -7.94 -10.13 20.40
CA GLN A 104 -7.33 -11.40 20.01
C GLN A 104 -7.65 -11.69 18.56
N THR A 105 -6.61 -11.94 17.76
CA THR A 105 -6.75 -12.17 16.33
C THR A 105 -6.61 -13.66 15.98
N ARG A 106 -7.47 -14.12 15.07
CA ARG A 106 -7.40 -15.46 14.48
C ARG A 106 -7.52 -15.37 12.94
N GLN A 107 -6.70 -16.14 12.24
CA GLN A 107 -6.87 -16.30 10.78
C GLN A 107 -8.01 -17.28 10.48
N VAL A 108 -8.78 -16.98 9.44
CA VAL A 108 -9.94 -17.77 9.00
C VAL A 108 -10.00 -17.86 7.47
N ASP A 109 -10.64 -18.90 6.97
CA ASP A 109 -11.22 -18.91 5.62
C ASP A 109 -12.69 -18.53 5.74
N VAL A 110 -13.06 -17.37 5.23
CA VAL A 110 -14.43 -16.82 5.36
C VAL A 110 -15.52 -17.66 4.71
N LEU A 111 -15.17 -18.65 3.90
CA LEU A 111 -16.15 -19.53 3.25
C LEU A 111 -16.15 -20.96 3.81
N ALA A 112 -15.13 -21.34 4.56
CA ALA A 112 -14.98 -22.68 5.13
C ALA A 112 -15.21 -22.69 6.64
N ASP A 113 -14.83 -21.63 7.33
CA ASP A 113 -14.91 -21.55 8.80
C ASP A 113 -16.27 -21.04 9.27
N MET A 114 -16.68 -21.50 10.44
CA MET A 114 -17.85 -20.97 11.15
C MET A 114 -17.48 -19.64 11.80
N LEU A 115 -17.99 -18.53 11.25
CA LEU A 115 -17.64 -17.19 11.70
C LEU A 115 -18.43 -16.77 12.96
N HIS A 116 -19.73 -17.08 13.02
CA HIS A 116 -20.54 -16.82 14.20
C HIS A 116 -20.83 -18.13 14.93
N PRO A 117 -20.66 -18.22 16.28
CA PRO A 117 -20.32 -17.14 17.23
C PRO A 117 -18.81 -16.98 17.51
N ALA A 118 -17.94 -17.46 16.65
CA ALA A 118 -16.50 -17.50 16.88
C ALA A 118 -15.80 -16.14 16.74
N CYS A 119 -16.38 -15.21 15.94
CA CYS A 119 -15.83 -13.88 15.68
C CYS A 119 -16.79 -12.79 16.17
N ASP A 120 -16.25 -11.73 16.74
CA ASP A 120 -16.98 -10.49 17.06
C ASP A 120 -16.79 -9.46 15.93
N ALA A 121 -15.64 -9.52 15.27
CA ALA A 121 -15.34 -8.74 14.08
C ALA A 121 -14.63 -9.59 13.01
N LEU A 122 -14.78 -9.22 11.76
CA LEU A 122 -14.21 -9.87 10.62
C LEU A 122 -13.51 -8.84 9.73
N TYR A 123 -12.24 -9.07 9.43
CA TYR A 123 -11.46 -8.31 8.48
C TYR A 123 -11.26 -9.13 7.21
N VAL A 124 -11.74 -8.64 6.08
CA VAL A 124 -11.74 -9.39 4.81
C VAL A 124 -10.95 -8.67 3.73
N GLY A 125 -10.28 -9.44 2.90
CA GLY A 125 -9.63 -8.97 1.69
C GLY A 125 -10.62 -8.66 0.57
N THR A 126 -10.08 -8.30 -0.59
CA THR A 126 -10.88 -8.08 -1.80
C THR A 126 -11.56 -9.37 -2.22
N MET A 127 -12.86 -9.34 -2.39
CA MET A 127 -13.67 -10.49 -2.80
C MET A 127 -14.45 -10.18 -4.08
N ASN A 128 -14.68 -11.20 -4.89
CA ASN A 128 -15.65 -11.12 -5.98
C ASN A 128 -17.08 -11.07 -5.44
N GLU A 129 -18.01 -10.60 -6.26
CA GLU A 129 -19.41 -10.41 -5.87
C GLU A 129 -20.08 -11.69 -5.34
N PRO A 130 -19.94 -12.88 -5.93
CA PRO A 130 -20.55 -14.10 -5.40
C PRO A 130 -20.09 -14.43 -3.97
N ARG A 131 -18.80 -14.27 -3.68
CA ARG A 131 -18.25 -14.50 -2.32
C ARG A 131 -18.81 -13.50 -1.33
N ARG A 132 -18.88 -12.21 -1.70
CA ARG A 132 -19.47 -11.16 -0.86
C ARG A 132 -20.93 -11.44 -0.54
N LYS A 133 -21.74 -11.80 -1.55
CA LYS A 133 -23.17 -12.15 -1.35
C LYS A 133 -23.34 -13.33 -0.40
N ARG A 134 -22.53 -14.39 -0.56
CA ARG A 134 -22.56 -15.55 0.33
C ARG A 134 -22.21 -15.18 1.76
N LEU A 135 -21.12 -14.46 1.97
CA LEU A 135 -20.71 -13.99 3.29
C LEU A 135 -21.76 -13.09 3.94
N SER A 136 -22.34 -12.16 3.17
CA SER A 136 -23.42 -11.28 3.63
C SER A 136 -24.64 -12.08 4.08
N ALA A 137 -25.04 -13.09 3.31
CA ALA A 137 -26.18 -13.94 3.65
C ALA A 137 -25.93 -14.72 4.96
N GLU A 138 -24.71 -15.22 5.15
CA GLU A 138 -24.33 -15.95 6.38
C GLU A 138 -24.35 -15.04 7.61
N LEU A 139 -23.90 -13.79 7.50
CA LEU A 139 -23.77 -12.86 8.61
C LEU A 139 -24.98 -11.95 8.85
N THR A 140 -26.01 -12.01 7.99
CA THR A 140 -27.23 -11.21 8.16
C THR A 140 -27.88 -11.51 9.50
N GLY A 141 -28.14 -10.45 10.30
CA GLY A 141 -28.73 -10.57 11.64
C GLY A 141 -27.79 -11.14 12.71
N ARG A 142 -26.52 -11.34 12.39
CA ARG A 142 -25.52 -11.80 13.35
C ARG A 142 -24.61 -10.63 13.75
N PRO A 143 -24.31 -10.47 15.05
CA PRO A 143 -23.54 -9.32 15.56
C PRO A 143 -22.04 -9.48 15.30
N VAL A 144 -21.66 -9.54 14.02
CA VAL A 144 -20.27 -9.58 13.55
C VAL A 144 -19.98 -8.32 12.74
N LEU A 145 -19.03 -7.50 13.21
CA LEU A 145 -18.62 -6.29 12.51
C LEU A 145 -17.72 -6.63 11.32
N VAL A 146 -18.17 -6.36 10.10
CA VAL A 146 -17.41 -6.67 8.88
C VAL A 146 -16.68 -5.44 8.35
N ILE A 147 -15.36 -5.54 8.22
CA ILE A 147 -14.45 -4.51 7.69
C ILE A 147 -13.75 -5.07 6.47
N ALA A 148 -13.91 -4.44 5.30
CA ALA A 148 -13.33 -4.90 4.03
C ALA A 148 -12.19 -4.02 3.55
N GLU A 149 -11.15 -4.65 2.99
CA GLU A 149 -10.10 -3.98 2.22
C GLU A 149 -10.63 -3.57 0.85
N GLU A 150 -10.32 -2.31 0.45
CA GLU A 150 -10.47 -1.85 -0.95
C GLU A 150 -11.83 -2.16 -1.60
N ASP A 151 -12.89 -2.25 -0.82
CA ASP A 151 -14.26 -2.35 -1.32
C ASP A 151 -14.79 -0.94 -1.60
N PHE A 152 -14.63 -0.49 -2.85
CA PHE A 152 -14.94 0.89 -3.22
C PHE A 152 -16.44 1.18 -3.29
N GLU A 153 -17.25 0.19 -3.54
CA GLU A 153 -18.71 0.35 -3.64
C GLU A 153 -19.37 0.33 -2.25
N CYS A 154 -18.83 -0.50 -1.34
CA CYS A 154 -19.32 -0.63 0.03
C CYS A 154 -20.82 -0.98 0.11
N GLU A 155 -21.30 -1.81 -0.80
CA GLU A 155 -22.74 -2.04 -0.96
C GLU A 155 -23.22 -3.36 -0.33
N VAL A 156 -22.42 -4.43 -0.43
CA VAL A 156 -22.86 -5.77 -0.06
C VAL A 156 -22.07 -6.31 1.13
N GLY A 157 -22.75 -6.40 2.27
CA GLY A 157 -22.30 -7.15 3.45
C GLY A 157 -21.22 -6.50 4.32
N SER A 158 -20.38 -5.65 3.75
CA SER A 158 -19.35 -4.93 4.50
C SER A 158 -19.95 -3.71 5.19
N MET A 159 -19.62 -3.49 6.47
CA MET A 159 -20.09 -2.34 7.23
C MET A 159 -19.11 -1.16 7.14
N PHE A 160 -17.83 -1.47 7.11
CA PHE A 160 -16.76 -0.52 6.88
C PHE A 160 -15.90 -0.98 5.71
N CYS A 161 -15.67 -0.08 4.75
CA CYS A 161 -14.93 -0.35 3.54
C CYS A 161 -13.74 0.58 3.48
N LEU A 162 -12.54 0.01 3.59
CA LEU A 162 -11.32 0.78 3.66
C LEU A 162 -10.86 1.22 2.28
N ASN A 163 -10.50 2.49 2.16
CA ASN A 163 -9.78 3.03 1.02
C ASN A 163 -8.32 3.23 1.45
N ILE A 164 -7.44 2.34 0.98
CA ILE A 164 -6.06 2.24 1.40
C ILE A 164 -5.17 2.91 0.35
N ARG A 165 -4.53 4.02 0.72
CA ARG A 165 -3.57 4.76 -0.10
C ARG A 165 -2.17 4.66 0.54
N ASP A 166 -1.16 5.18 -0.14
CA ASP A 166 0.24 5.02 0.27
C ASP A 166 0.52 5.47 1.70
N ASN A 167 0.00 6.62 2.11
CA ASN A 167 0.23 7.22 3.43
C ASN A 167 -1.05 7.50 4.22
N GLN A 168 -2.20 7.01 3.74
CA GLN A 168 -3.50 7.30 4.34
C GLN A 168 -4.45 6.11 4.17
N VAL A 169 -5.21 5.82 5.23
CA VAL A 169 -6.36 4.93 5.20
C VAL A 169 -7.59 5.73 5.61
N SER A 170 -8.57 5.79 4.73
CA SER A 170 -9.90 6.31 4.99
C SER A 170 -10.93 5.19 4.88
N PHE A 171 -12.18 5.45 5.26
CA PHE A 171 -13.21 4.43 5.16
C PHE A 171 -14.57 5.04 4.78
N ARG A 172 -15.39 4.21 4.19
CA ARG A 172 -16.83 4.44 3.98
C ARG A 172 -17.60 3.55 4.93
N VAL A 173 -18.81 3.97 5.30
CA VAL A 173 -19.71 3.22 6.18
C VAL A 173 -20.95 2.86 5.42
N ASN A 174 -21.31 1.57 5.42
CA ASN A 174 -22.60 1.08 4.97
C ASN A 174 -23.55 1.03 6.17
N LEU A 175 -24.34 2.08 6.31
CA LEU A 175 -25.27 2.23 7.44
C LEU A 175 -26.38 1.15 7.45
N ASP A 176 -26.82 0.70 6.27
CA ASP A 176 -27.81 -0.36 6.15
C ASP A 176 -27.28 -1.70 6.64
N ALA A 177 -26.06 -2.09 6.23
CA ALA A 177 -25.44 -3.31 6.70
C ALA A 177 -25.21 -3.24 8.21
N LEU A 178 -24.77 -2.10 8.71
CA LEU A 178 -24.54 -1.87 10.13
C LEU A 178 -25.84 -1.99 10.94
N ALA A 179 -26.92 -1.35 10.49
CA ALA A 179 -28.23 -1.41 11.17
C ALA A 179 -28.77 -2.84 11.27
N ARG A 180 -28.54 -3.67 10.25
CA ARG A 180 -29.00 -5.07 10.24
C ARG A 180 -28.13 -6.03 11.07
N SER A 181 -26.91 -5.64 11.43
CA SER A 181 -25.99 -6.53 12.13
C SER A 181 -26.25 -6.67 13.62
N GLY A 182 -26.93 -5.71 14.23
CA GLY A 182 -27.07 -5.61 15.69
C GLY A 182 -25.81 -5.11 16.41
N VAL A 183 -24.74 -4.76 15.70
CA VAL A 183 -23.59 -4.06 16.27
C VAL A 183 -23.88 -2.56 16.32
N HIS A 184 -23.71 -1.95 17.48
CA HIS A 184 -23.89 -0.51 17.64
C HIS A 184 -22.55 0.21 17.52
N MET A 185 -22.54 1.35 16.82
CA MET A 185 -21.35 2.19 16.72
C MET A 185 -21.55 3.49 17.47
N HIS A 186 -20.58 3.84 18.31
CA HIS A 186 -20.57 5.16 18.93
C HIS A 186 -20.42 6.26 17.86
N PRO A 187 -21.24 7.34 17.89
CA PRO A 187 -21.25 8.38 16.86
C PRO A 187 -19.88 9.04 16.61
N GLY A 188 -18.99 9.01 17.59
CA GLY A 188 -17.60 9.49 17.48
C GLY A 188 -16.80 8.83 16.37
N VAL A 189 -17.21 7.65 15.88
CA VAL A 189 -16.55 6.95 14.75
C VAL A 189 -16.53 7.81 13.50
N LEU A 190 -17.57 8.61 13.25
CA LEU A 190 -17.66 9.49 12.07
C LEU A 190 -16.59 10.58 12.07
N GLN A 191 -16.07 10.94 13.25
CA GLN A 191 -14.98 11.91 13.39
C GLN A 191 -13.62 11.35 12.97
N LEU A 192 -13.43 10.01 13.02
CA LEU A 192 -12.22 9.37 12.51
C LEU A 192 -12.08 9.56 11.00
N GLY A 193 -13.20 9.50 10.26
CA GLY A 193 -13.21 9.73 8.81
C GLY A 193 -12.95 11.19 8.42
N ARG A 194 -13.39 12.16 9.25
CA ARG A 194 -13.27 13.60 8.97
C ARG A 194 -11.89 14.17 9.27
N ARG A 195 -11.19 13.68 10.29
CA ARG A 195 -9.87 14.21 10.70
C ARG A 195 -8.75 14.03 9.67
N LYS A 196 -8.95 13.22 8.65
CA LYS A 196 -7.96 12.96 7.59
C LYS A 196 -8.36 13.44 6.20
N GLY A 197 -9.51 14.11 6.07
CA GLY A 197 -10.05 14.61 4.80
C GLY A 197 -10.16 16.13 4.69
N ALA A 198 -9.67 16.90 5.65
CA ALA A 198 -9.61 18.36 5.51
C ALA A 198 -8.44 18.71 4.59
N PRO A 199 -8.68 19.34 3.42
CA PRO A 199 -7.60 19.94 2.64
C PRO A 199 -7.03 21.10 3.44
N SER A 200 -5.72 21.13 3.56
CA SER A 200 -4.95 22.31 3.97
C SER A 200 -4.94 23.34 2.86
#